data_5a6d43d53a3f83522d2c8e81c731c528
#
_entry.id   5a6d43d53a3f83522d2c8e81c731c528
#
_cell.length_a   1.000
_cell.length_b   1.000
_cell.length_c   1.000
_cell.angle_alpha   90.00
_cell.angle_beta   90.00
_cell.angle_gamma   90.00
#
_symmetry.space_group_name_H-M   'P 1'
#
loop_
_entity.id
_entity.type
_entity.pdbx_description
1 polymer ?
#
loop_
_entity_poly.entity_id
_entity_poly.type
_entity_poly.pdbx_seq_one_letter_code
_entity_poly.pdbx_strand_id
1 'polypeptide(L)'
;MIQIKTKDEIEQLRKSALMVGDTLAEVAKFIKAGVTTKQLDAIAEDYIRSNGGIPTFKGYMGYPASLCISVNEEIVHGIPGDRIIKDGDIVSIDCGVTYNGWVGDSAYTFALQGVKEDWKQLIKVTKESLYLGIKECVIGNRIGDLSYKIQNHCQSFGYGVVRELCGHGLGRNMHEDPSVPNYGKRGTGSRFREGMVIAIEPMITLGNREVVFESDG
;
A
#
# COMPACT_ATOMS: atom_id res chain seq x y z
N MET A 1 -10.24 2.36 19.03
CA MET A 1 -10.53 3.84 19.17
C MET A 1 -9.49 4.60 18.36
N ILE A 2 -9.92 5.58 17.55
CA ILE A 2 -9.01 6.38 16.71
C ILE A 2 -8.04 7.17 17.58
N GLN A 3 -6.75 6.96 17.36
CA GLN A 3 -5.69 7.68 18.06
C GLN A 3 -5.31 8.95 17.30
N ILE A 4 -5.38 10.07 18.00
CA ILE A 4 -4.99 11.38 17.46
C ILE A 4 -3.53 11.61 17.84
N LYS A 5 -2.68 11.87 16.86
CA LYS A 5 -1.25 12.07 17.05
C LYS A 5 -0.95 13.55 17.29
N THR A 6 -0.03 13.81 18.19
CA THR A 6 0.55 15.14 18.37
C THR A 6 1.46 15.52 17.20
N LYS A 7 1.84 16.78 17.08
CA LYS A 7 2.78 17.24 16.04
C LYS A 7 4.12 16.51 16.12
N ASP A 8 4.65 16.29 17.32
CA ASP A 8 5.92 15.57 17.51
C ASP A 8 5.81 14.11 17.10
N GLU A 9 4.69 13.46 17.41
CA GLU A 9 4.43 12.07 16.98
C GLU A 9 4.30 11.96 15.46
N ILE A 10 3.66 12.93 14.80
CA ILE A 10 3.58 13.00 13.33
C ILE A 10 4.98 13.13 12.71
N GLU A 11 5.89 13.92 13.33
CA GLU A 11 7.27 14.03 12.85
C GLU A 11 8.06 12.72 13.01
N GLN A 12 7.77 11.92 14.03
CA GLN A 12 8.35 10.56 14.13
C GLN A 12 7.79 9.63 13.05
N LEU A 13 6.47 9.64 12.84
CA LEU A 13 5.82 8.90 11.75
C LEU A 13 6.36 9.29 10.38
N ARG A 14 6.61 10.59 10.16
CA ARG A 14 7.23 11.10 8.92
C ARG A 14 8.59 10.46 8.65
N LYS A 15 9.42 10.28 9.68
CA LYS A 15 10.74 9.64 9.52
C LYS A 15 10.60 8.19 9.06
N SER A 16 9.66 7.45 9.64
CA SER A 16 9.37 6.07 9.24
C SER A 16 8.84 6.01 7.81
N ALA A 17 7.90 6.90 7.45
CA ALA A 17 7.36 6.98 6.10
C ALA A 17 8.42 7.37 5.04
N LEU A 18 9.34 8.26 5.38
CA LEU A 18 10.47 8.59 4.49
C LEU A 18 11.39 7.38 4.29
N MET A 19 11.70 6.63 5.35
CA MET A 19 12.50 5.41 5.24
C MET A 19 11.81 4.34 4.38
N VAL A 20 10.48 4.22 4.43
CA VAL A 20 9.73 3.37 3.49
C VAL A 20 9.94 3.85 2.05
N GLY A 21 9.77 5.15 1.79
CA GLY A 21 10.00 5.72 0.46
C GLY A 21 11.41 5.47 -0.06
N ASP A 22 12.42 5.67 0.78
CA ASP A 22 13.82 5.41 0.45
C ASP A 22 14.08 3.93 0.19
N THR A 23 13.46 3.03 0.97
CA THR A 23 13.54 1.57 0.76
C THR A 23 12.94 1.17 -0.59
N LEU A 24 11.75 1.68 -0.92
CA LEU A 24 11.11 1.43 -2.22
C LEU A 24 11.97 1.98 -3.37
N ALA A 25 12.58 3.14 -3.20
CA ALA A 25 13.49 3.72 -4.19
C ALA A 25 14.77 2.90 -4.36
N GLU A 26 15.31 2.32 -3.27
CA GLU A 26 16.46 1.41 -3.35
C GLU A 26 16.10 0.14 -4.12
N VAL A 27 15.02 -0.53 -3.73
CA VAL A 27 14.54 -1.76 -4.38
C VAL A 27 14.26 -1.52 -5.87
N ALA A 28 13.70 -0.36 -6.22
CA ALA A 28 13.39 0.02 -7.60
C ALA A 28 14.59 -0.05 -8.56
N LYS A 29 15.81 0.16 -8.06
CA LYS A 29 17.05 0.07 -8.86
C LYS A 29 17.33 -1.35 -9.36
N PHE A 30 16.76 -2.35 -8.71
CA PHE A 30 17.01 -3.77 -8.98
C PHE A 30 15.83 -4.47 -9.66
N ILE A 31 14.68 -3.81 -9.81
CA ILE A 31 13.50 -4.38 -10.47
C ILE A 31 13.75 -4.48 -11.97
N LYS A 32 13.96 -5.72 -12.45
CA LYS A 32 14.17 -6.05 -13.86
C LYS A 32 13.87 -7.52 -14.12
N ALA A 33 13.67 -7.89 -15.38
CA ALA A 33 13.53 -9.29 -15.77
C ALA A 33 14.74 -10.12 -15.29
N GLY A 34 14.47 -11.32 -14.80
CA GLY A 34 15.47 -12.27 -14.29
C GLY A 34 15.74 -12.20 -12.79
N VAL A 35 15.26 -11.17 -12.08
CA VAL A 35 15.37 -11.06 -10.61
C VAL A 35 14.23 -11.82 -9.95
N THR A 36 14.50 -12.51 -8.83
CA THR A 36 13.44 -13.15 -8.02
C THR A 36 12.85 -12.18 -7.01
N THR A 37 11.59 -12.41 -6.62
CA THR A 37 10.95 -11.60 -5.56
C THR A 37 11.70 -11.71 -4.23
N LYS A 38 12.28 -12.88 -3.91
CA LYS A 38 13.13 -13.10 -2.73
C LYS A 38 14.41 -12.24 -2.74
N GLN A 39 15.02 -12.02 -3.92
CA GLN A 39 16.17 -11.13 -4.02
C GLN A 39 15.82 -9.68 -3.72
N LEU A 40 14.65 -9.21 -4.18
CA LEU A 40 14.16 -7.86 -3.87
C LEU A 40 13.85 -7.70 -2.39
N ASP A 41 13.26 -8.72 -1.74
CA ASP A 41 13.01 -8.73 -0.31
C ASP A 41 14.30 -8.61 0.51
N ALA A 42 15.33 -9.38 0.13
CA ALA A 42 16.63 -9.33 0.80
C ALA A 42 17.29 -7.95 0.70
N ILE A 43 17.19 -7.28 -0.45
CA ILE A 43 17.68 -5.91 -0.66
C ILE A 43 16.95 -4.93 0.26
N ALA A 44 15.63 -5.05 0.36
CA ALA A 44 14.84 -4.19 1.24
C ALA A 44 15.18 -4.41 2.71
N GLU A 45 15.29 -5.66 3.15
CA GLU A 45 15.65 -6.00 4.53
C GLU A 45 17.01 -5.43 4.91
N ASP A 46 18.01 -5.61 4.04
CA ASP A 46 19.36 -5.08 4.26
C ASP A 46 19.34 -3.55 4.35
N TYR A 47 18.67 -2.88 3.43
CA TYR A 47 18.55 -1.43 3.43
C TYR A 47 17.87 -0.89 4.69
N ILE A 48 16.72 -1.47 5.08
CA ILE A 48 15.98 -1.05 6.29
C ILE A 48 16.86 -1.20 7.53
N ARG A 49 17.50 -2.37 7.71
CA ARG A 49 18.34 -2.65 8.88
C ARG A 49 19.61 -1.79 8.93
N SER A 50 20.24 -1.60 7.80
CA SER A 50 21.46 -0.74 7.70
C SER A 50 21.17 0.72 8.03
N ASN A 51 19.91 1.17 7.87
CA ASN A 51 19.47 2.51 8.26
C ASN A 51 18.81 2.58 9.64
N GLY A 52 18.92 1.52 10.46
CA GLY A 52 18.43 1.49 11.84
C GLY A 52 16.91 1.26 11.96
N GLY A 53 16.23 0.89 10.87
CA GLY A 53 14.83 0.49 10.87
C GLY A 53 14.63 -1.00 11.15
N ILE A 54 13.39 -1.38 11.37
CA ILE A 54 12.96 -2.77 11.51
C ILE A 54 11.90 -3.03 10.44
N PRO A 55 12.04 -4.09 9.59
CA PRO A 55 11.00 -4.50 8.68
C PRO A 55 9.74 -4.88 9.46
N THR A 56 8.66 -4.10 9.31
CA THR A 56 7.46 -4.25 10.15
C THR A 56 6.69 -5.53 9.85
N PHE A 57 6.67 -5.94 8.57
CA PHE A 57 5.91 -7.11 8.16
C PHE A 57 6.52 -8.42 8.63
N LYS A 58 7.86 -8.49 8.73
CA LYS A 58 8.56 -9.73 9.08
C LYS A 58 8.26 -10.17 10.52
N GLY A 59 7.53 -11.28 10.65
CA GLY A 59 7.05 -11.81 11.90
C GLY A 59 5.67 -11.28 12.35
N TYR A 60 5.15 -10.23 11.69
CA TYR A 60 3.82 -9.72 11.99
C TYR A 60 2.76 -10.75 11.59
N MET A 61 1.97 -11.20 12.56
CA MET A 61 0.98 -12.28 12.40
C MET A 61 1.53 -13.56 11.72
N GLY A 62 2.85 -13.80 11.83
CA GLY A 62 3.51 -14.96 11.23
C GLY A 62 4.02 -14.75 9.81
N TYR A 63 3.88 -13.55 9.24
CA TYR A 63 4.35 -13.25 7.89
C TYR A 63 5.88 -13.41 7.77
N PRO A 64 6.41 -14.13 6.76
CA PRO A 64 7.81 -14.59 6.77
C PRO A 64 8.82 -13.59 6.21
N ALA A 65 8.37 -12.54 5.51
CA ALA A 65 9.23 -11.66 4.71
C ALA A 65 9.18 -10.19 5.15
N SER A 66 10.07 -9.37 4.62
CA SER A 66 10.19 -7.93 4.93
C SER A 66 9.28 -7.07 4.06
N LEU A 67 8.98 -7.52 2.82
CA LEU A 67 8.08 -6.91 1.86
C LEU A 67 6.92 -7.85 1.55
N CYS A 68 5.79 -7.28 1.07
CA CYS A 68 4.85 -8.02 0.24
C CYS A 68 5.15 -7.67 -1.22
N ILE A 69 5.33 -8.70 -2.06
CA ILE A 69 5.63 -8.52 -3.50
C ILE A 69 4.61 -9.31 -4.31
N SER A 70 3.66 -8.60 -4.86
CA SER A 70 2.54 -9.15 -5.63
C SER A 70 2.75 -8.89 -7.11
N VAL A 71 2.71 -9.94 -7.92
CA VAL A 71 3.02 -9.87 -9.35
C VAL A 71 1.78 -10.21 -10.18
N ASN A 72 1.40 -9.31 -11.09
CA ASN A 72 0.30 -9.45 -12.05
C ASN A 72 -1.07 -9.63 -11.36
N GLU A 73 -1.59 -10.86 -11.34
CA GLU A 73 -2.89 -11.24 -10.77
C GLU A 73 -2.94 -11.20 -9.24
N GLU A 74 -1.80 -11.22 -8.58
CA GLU A 74 -1.73 -11.10 -7.12
C GLU A 74 -2.07 -9.66 -6.70
N ILE A 75 -3.12 -9.52 -5.88
CA ILE A 75 -3.60 -8.19 -5.46
C ILE A 75 -2.69 -7.59 -4.40
N VAL A 76 -2.48 -8.31 -3.29
CA VAL A 76 -1.67 -7.92 -2.14
C VAL A 76 -1.09 -9.15 -1.45
N HIS A 77 -0.22 -8.93 -0.47
CA HIS A 77 0.35 -9.93 0.44
C HIS A 77 1.17 -11.04 -0.24
N GLY A 78 1.54 -10.89 -1.51
CA GLY A 78 2.40 -11.86 -2.19
C GLY A 78 3.68 -12.11 -1.40
N ILE A 79 3.93 -13.39 -1.06
CA ILE A 79 5.10 -13.79 -0.27
C ILE A 79 6.33 -13.87 -1.19
N PRO A 80 7.39 -13.10 -0.92
CA PRO A 80 8.63 -13.17 -1.68
C PRO A 80 9.24 -14.58 -1.71
N GLY A 81 9.52 -15.08 -2.92
CA GLY A 81 10.01 -16.43 -3.15
C GLY A 81 10.88 -16.53 -4.42
N ASP A 82 10.91 -17.72 -5.00
CA ASP A 82 11.71 -18.00 -6.19
C ASP A 82 11.00 -17.58 -7.51
N ARG A 83 9.86 -16.88 -7.44
CA ARG A 83 9.18 -16.30 -8.60
C ARG A 83 10.12 -15.31 -9.30
N ILE A 84 10.42 -15.59 -10.57
CA ILE A 84 11.27 -14.74 -11.42
C ILE A 84 10.39 -13.69 -12.10
N ILE A 85 10.74 -12.42 -11.94
CA ILE A 85 10.12 -11.29 -12.63
C ILE A 85 10.48 -11.32 -14.12
N LYS A 86 9.54 -11.01 -14.99
CA LYS A 86 9.69 -11.05 -16.46
C LYS A 86 9.31 -9.71 -17.09
N ASP A 87 9.79 -9.49 -18.30
CA ASP A 87 9.27 -8.39 -19.11
C ASP A 87 7.76 -8.59 -19.35
N GLY A 88 7.02 -7.50 -19.30
CA GLY A 88 5.57 -7.53 -19.36
C GLY A 88 4.86 -7.64 -18.02
N ASP A 89 5.57 -7.91 -16.92
CA ASP A 89 4.98 -7.97 -15.59
C ASP A 89 4.71 -6.57 -15.00
N ILE A 90 3.69 -6.49 -14.16
CA ILE A 90 3.52 -5.44 -13.15
C ILE A 90 3.87 -6.04 -11.78
N VAL A 91 4.58 -5.28 -10.97
CA VAL A 91 5.07 -5.73 -9.66
C VAL A 91 4.67 -4.70 -8.62
N SER A 92 3.73 -5.06 -7.75
CA SER A 92 3.33 -4.25 -6.60
C SER A 92 4.18 -4.62 -5.41
N ILE A 93 4.88 -3.65 -4.85
CA ILE A 93 5.75 -3.82 -3.69
C ILE A 93 5.17 -2.99 -2.56
N ASP A 94 4.85 -3.65 -1.47
CA ASP A 94 4.39 -3.05 -0.24
C ASP A 94 5.45 -3.21 0.85
N CYS A 95 5.70 -2.12 1.58
CA CYS A 95 6.80 -1.99 2.52
C CYS A 95 6.36 -1.30 3.80
N GLY A 96 6.50 -1.99 4.93
CA GLY A 96 6.32 -1.43 6.26
C GLY A 96 7.65 -1.30 6.99
N VAL A 97 7.93 -0.13 7.57
CA VAL A 97 9.14 0.10 8.37
C VAL A 97 8.77 0.65 9.74
N THR A 98 9.28 0.00 10.79
CA THR A 98 9.26 0.55 12.14
C THR A 98 10.57 1.27 12.44
N TYR A 99 10.48 2.56 12.73
CA TYR A 99 11.63 3.37 13.13
C TYR A 99 11.31 4.16 14.41
N ASN A 100 12.16 4.03 15.43
CA ASN A 100 11.92 4.63 16.76
C ASN A 100 10.56 4.30 17.36
N GLY A 101 10.03 3.09 17.09
CA GLY A 101 8.73 2.63 17.59
C GLY A 101 7.52 3.24 16.89
N TRP A 102 7.70 3.84 15.70
CA TRP A 102 6.64 4.35 14.82
C TRP A 102 6.67 3.63 13.49
N VAL A 103 5.50 3.35 12.95
CA VAL A 103 5.36 2.58 11.71
C VAL A 103 5.12 3.51 10.53
N GLY A 104 5.90 3.34 9.47
CA GLY A 104 5.63 3.86 8.14
C GLY A 104 5.16 2.73 7.23
N ASP A 105 4.30 3.03 6.28
CA ASP A 105 3.67 2.08 5.38
C ASP A 105 3.41 2.73 4.02
N SER A 106 3.82 2.06 2.95
CA SER A 106 3.54 2.50 1.58
C SER A 106 3.79 1.40 0.56
N ALA A 107 2.98 1.41 -0.49
CA ALA A 107 3.13 0.53 -1.63
C ALA A 107 3.32 1.29 -2.93
N TYR A 108 3.99 0.66 -3.88
CA TYR A 108 4.13 1.17 -5.24
C TYR A 108 4.12 0.03 -6.27
N THR A 109 3.43 0.25 -7.40
CA THR A 109 3.38 -0.70 -8.50
C THR A 109 4.30 -0.27 -9.63
N PHE A 110 5.22 -1.15 -9.99
CA PHE A 110 6.20 -0.99 -11.06
C PHE A 110 5.74 -1.72 -12.32
N ALA A 111 5.77 -1.05 -13.46
CA ALA A 111 5.53 -1.65 -14.77
C ALA A 111 6.88 -1.94 -15.44
N LEU A 112 7.14 -3.20 -15.79
CA LEU A 112 8.34 -3.58 -16.52
C LEU A 112 8.20 -3.25 -18.03
N GLN A 113 9.30 -3.42 -18.77
CA GLN A 113 9.28 -3.23 -20.21
C GLN A 113 8.26 -4.20 -20.85
N GLY A 114 7.50 -3.74 -21.82
CA GLY A 114 6.52 -4.59 -22.53
C GLY A 114 5.17 -4.78 -21.84
N VAL A 115 4.92 -4.14 -20.68
CA VAL A 115 3.60 -4.14 -20.04
C VAL A 115 2.53 -3.61 -20.98
N LYS A 116 1.38 -4.30 -21.04
CA LYS A 116 0.21 -3.96 -21.87
C LYS A 116 -0.34 -2.58 -21.51
N GLU A 117 -0.88 -1.88 -22.49
CA GLU A 117 -1.40 -0.52 -22.30
C GLU A 117 -2.60 -0.46 -21.31
N ASP A 118 -3.47 -1.46 -21.32
CA ASP A 118 -4.57 -1.55 -20.37
C ASP A 118 -4.08 -1.69 -18.90
N TRP A 119 -2.98 -2.38 -18.68
CA TRP A 119 -2.34 -2.50 -17.36
C TRP A 119 -1.66 -1.19 -16.93
N LYS A 120 -1.02 -0.50 -17.85
CA LYS A 120 -0.48 0.85 -17.59
C LYS A 120 -1.60 1.82 -17.23
N GLN A 121 -2.72 1.73 -17.95
CA GLN A 121 -3.90 2.54 -17.68
C GLN A 121 -4.48 2.21 -16.29
N LEU A 122 -4.54 0.93 -15.90
CA LEU A 122 -4.97 0.51 -14.56
C LEU A 122 -4.10 1.15 -13.48
N ILE A 123 -2.77 1.04 -13.59
CA ILE A 123 -1.83 1.66 -12.63
C ILE A 123 -2.05 3.16 -12.54
N LYS A 124 -2.19 3.83 -13.68
CA LYS A 124 -2.43 5.28 -13.75
C LYS A 124 -3.72 5.67 -13.04
N VAL A 125 -4.83 5.01 -13.37
CA VAL A 125 -6.15 5.29 -12.78
C VAL A 125 -6.16 5.00 -11.28
N THR A 126 -5.52 3.91 -10.84
CA THR A 126 -5.36 3.58 -9.42
C THR A 126 -4.61 4.70 -8.68
N LYS A 127 -3.48 5.15 -9.24
CA LYS A 127 -2.71 6.26 -8.67
C LYS A 127 -3.52 7.57 -8.64
N GLU A 128 -4.24 7.88 -9.71
CA GLU A 128 -5.12 9.06 -9.76
C GLU A 128 -6.21 8.98 -8.69
N SER A 129 -6.82 7.80 -8.49
CA SER A 129 -7.86 7.60 -7.48
C SER A 129 -7.34 7.87 -6.07
N LEU A 130 -6.11 7.45 -5.75
CA LEU A 130 -5.43 7.74 -4.49
C LEU A 130 -5.35 9.25 -4.24
N TYR A 131 -4.82 10.01 -5.20
CA TYR A 131 -4.69 11.46 -5.05
C TYR A 131 -6.05 12.18 -4.98
N LEU A 132 -7.06 11.67 -5.66
CA LEU A 132 -8.43 12.17 -5.54
C LEU A 132 -9.01 11.88 -4.16
N GLY A 133 -8.73 10.71 -3.59
CA GLY A 133 -9.08 10.37 -2.22
C GLY A 133 -8.39 11.26 -1.19
N ILE A 134 -7.07 11.47 -1.33
CA ILE A 134 -6.28 12.34 -0.44
C ILE A 134 -6.87 13.75 -0.38
N LYS A 135 -7.37 14.30 -1.48
CA LYS A 135 -7.99 15.63 -1.50
C LYS A 135 -9.26 15.73 -0.66
N GLU A 136 -9.93 14.61 -0.39
CA GLU A 136 -11.09 14.55 0.49
C GLU A 136 -10.71 14.49 1.99
N CYS A 137 -9.41 14.27 2.33
CA CYS A 137 -8.92 14.18 3.71
C CYS A 137 -8.81 15.56 4.35
N VAL A 138 -9.93 16.27 4.48
CA VAL A 138 -10.01 17.60 5.07
C VAL A 138 -10.98 17.61 6.25
N ILE A 139 -10.76 18.52 7.21
CA ILE A 139 -11.65 18.70 8.37
C ILE A 139 -13.07 19.00 7.87
N GLY A 140 -14.04 18.28 8.41
CA GLY A 140 -15.44 18.37 8.00
C GLY A 140 -15.91 17.18 7.15
N ASN A 141 -15.04 16.63 6.32
CA ASN A 141 -15.30 15.41 5.56
C ASN A 141 -15.21 14.15 6.43
N ARG A 142 -15.59 13.02 5.85
CA ARG A 142 -15.57 11.71 6.48
C ARG A 142 -14.81 10.69 5.62
N ILE A 143 -14.45 9.56 6.20
CA ILE A 143 -13.80 8.45 5.47
C ILE A 143 -14.62 8.04 4.24
N GLY A 144 -15.97 8.00 4.33
CA GLY A 144 -16.82 7.67 3.20
C GLY A 144 -16.77 8.67 2.04
N ASP A 145 -16.34 9.91 2.26
CA ASP A 145 -16.16 10.88 1.17
C ASP A 145 -14.93 10.52 0.34
N LEU A 146 -13.82 10.20 1.00
CA LEU A 146 -12.60 9.64 0.40
C LEU A 146 -12.91 8.34 -0.36
N SER A 147 -13.53 7.37 0.32
CA SER A 147 -13.88 6.07 -0.23
C SER A 147 -14.75 6.16 -1.48
N TYR A 148 -15.78 7.02 -1.43
CA TYR A 148 -16.64 7.30 -2.57
C TYR A 148 -15.85 7.86 -3.76
N LYS A 149 -14.89 8.75 -3.48
CA LYS A 149 -14.11 9.41 -4.54
C LYS A 149 -13.22 8.41 -5.27
N ILE A 150 -12.54 7.52 -4.53
CA ILE A 150 -11.74 6.43 -5.09
C ILE A 150 -12.63 5.52 -5.93
N GLN A 151 -13.70 5.00 -5.34
CA GLN A 151 -14.63 4.08 -6.03
C GLN A 151 -15.19 4.68 -7.31
N ASN A 152 -15.73 5.89 -7.25
CA ASN A 152 -16.38 6.53 -8.39
C ASN A 152 -15.39 6.77 -9.54
N HIS A 153 -14.15 7.15 -9.23
CA HIS A 153 -13.12 7.35 -10.25
C HIS A 153 -12.79 6.02 -10.95
N CYS A 154 -12.45 4.98 -10.20
CA CYS A 154 -12.07 3.68 -10.78
C CYS A 154 -13.23 3.04 -11.56
N GLN A 155 -14.45 3.08 -11.04
CA GLN A 155 -15.63 2.53 -11.71
C GLN A 155 -16.01 3.29 -12.99
N SER A 156 -15.67 4.57 -13.12
CA SER A 156 -15.89 5.31 -14.38
C SER A 156 -15.03 4.80 -15.55
N PHE A 157 -13.95 4.04 -15.24
CA PHE A 157 -13.13 3.33 -16.22
C PHE A 157 -13.52 1.84 -16.38
N GLY A 158 -14.59 1.40 -15.69
CA GLY A 158 -15.05 0.01 -15.71
C GLY A 158 -14.23 -0.93 -14.82
N TYR A 159 -13.43 -0.39 -13.90
CA TYR A 159 -12.57 -1.19 -13.02
C TYR A 159 -13.29 -1.65 -11.75
N GLY A 160 -12.91 -2.83 -11.26
CA GLY A 160 -13.34 -3.38 -9.99
C GLY A 160 -12.60 -2.72 -8.82
N VAL A 161 -13.33 -2.51 -7.72
CA VAL A 161 -12.75 -2.01 -6.45
C VAL A 161 -12.88 -3.11 -5.41
N VAL A 162 -11.77 -3.65 -4.95
CA VAL A 162 -11.71 -4.71 -3.94
C VAL A 162 -12.39 -4.25 -2.65
N ARG A 163 -13.14 -5.14 -1.98
CA ARG A 163 -13.92 -4.82 -0.78
C ARG A 163 -13.51 -5.60 0.46
N GLU A 164 -12.81 -6.69 0.26
CA GLU A 164 -12.37 -7.64 1.28
C GLU A 164 -11.22 -7.06 2.13
N LEU A 165 -10.53 -6.09 1.57
CA LEU A 165 -9.35 -5.44 2.14
C LEU A 165 -9.54 -3.92 2.13
N CYS A 166 -8.85 -3.22 3.02
CA CYS A 166 -8.96 -1.77 3.15
C CYS A 166 -7.71 -1.18 3.80
N GLY A 167 -7.49 0.09 3.58
CA GLY A 167 -6.54 0.87 4.35
C GLY A 167 -6.95 1.04 5.82
N HIS A 168 -6.10 1.65 6.62
CA HIS A 168 -6.24 1.67 8.08
C HIS A 168 -5.62 2.91 8.71
N GLY A 169 -5.89 3.11 10.00
CA GLY A 169 -5.10 4.02 10.83
C GLY A 169 -3.69 3.48 11.04
N LEU A 170 -2.75 4.36 11.29
CA LEU A 170 -1.34 4.03 11.41
C LEU A 170 -0.71 4.81 12.57
N GLY A 171 0.27 4.18 13.26
CA GLY A 171 0.92 4.82 14.38
C GLY A 171 2.05 4.01 15.00
N ARG A 172 1.89 3.61 16.24
CA ARG A 172 2.80 2.66 16.89
C ARG A 172 2.51 1.20 16.49
N ASN A 173 1.27 0.94 16.08
CA ASN A 173 0.89 -0.36 15.51
C ASN A 173 0.72 -0.21 14.00
N MET A 174 0.96 -1.33 13.30
CA MET A 174 0.76 -1.44 11.86
C MET A 174 -0.69 -1.11 11.48
N HIS A 175 -1.64 -1.72 12.19
CA HIS A 175 -3.06 -1.50 11.96
C HIS A 175 -3.68 -0.84 13.19
N GLU A 176 -4.21 0.36 13.00
CA GLU A 176 -4.98 1.12 13.98
C GLU A 176 -6.35 1.53 13.39
N ASP A 177 -7.27 1.96 14.25
CA ASP A 177 -8.50 2.64 13.80
C ASP A 177 -8.17 3.98 13.11
N PRO A 178 -8.97 4.38 12.14
CA PRO A 178 -10.15 3.75 11.57
C PRO A 178 -9.80 2.82 10.39
N SER A 179 -10.70 1.91 10.02
CA SER A 179 -10.68 1.30 8.69
C SER A 179 -10.93 2.34 7.61
N VAL A 180 -10.23 2.21 6.48
CA VAL A 180 -10.26 3.15 5.35
C VAL A 180 -10.59 2.38 4.06
N PRO A 181 -11.85 1.98 3.86
CA PRO A 181 -12.24 1.23 2.67
C PRO A 181 -12.13 2.09 1.40
N ASN A 182 -11.84 1.43 0.27
CA ASN A 182 -11.76 2.07 -1.04
C ASN A 182 -13.14 2.24 -1.72
N TYR A 183 -14.20 1.92 -1.02
CA TYR A 183 -15.60 2.05 -1.46
C TYR A 183 -16.47 2.59 -0.34
N GLY A 184 -17.53 3.30 -0.69
CA GLY A 184 -18.43 3.86 0.34
C GLY A 184 -19.42 4.87 -0.18
N LYS A 185 -20.10 5.52 0.78
CA LYS A 185 -21.05 6.59 0.52
C LYS A 185 -20.58 7.89 1.14
N ARG A 186 -20.82 8.99 0.44
CA ARG A 186 -20.55 10.34 0.98
C ARG A 186 -21.23 10.56 2.33
N GLY A 187 -20.56 11.27 3.21
CA GLY A 187 -21.07 11.63 4.52
C GLY A 187 -21.12 10.49 5.55
N THR A 188 -20.53 9.30 5.25
CA THR A 188 -20.49 8.15 6.16
C THR A 188 -19.11 7.93 6.77
N GLY A 189 -19.04 7.09 7.79
CA GLY A 189 -17.79 6.77 8.48
C GLY A 189 -17.29 7.86 9.43
N SER A 190 -16.09 7.67 9.95
CA SER A 190 -15.47 8.58 10.90
C SER A 190 -15.15 9.94 10.27
N ARG A 191 -15.30 11.04 11.05
CA ARG A 191 -14.90 12.37 10.61
C ARG A 191 -13.38 12.51 10.66
N PHE A 192 -12.82 13.18 9.66
CA PHE A 192 -11.42 13.60 9.72
C PHE A 192 -11.20 14.62 10.82
N ARG A 193 -10.13 14.44 11.56
CA ARG A 193 -9.69 15.34 12.63
C ARG A 193 -8.20 15.59 12.50
N GLU A 194 -7.76 16.77 12.90
CA GLU A 194 -6.33 17.09 12.97
C GLU A 194 -5.60 16.06 13.84
N GLY A 195 -4.44 15.59 13.38
CA GLY A 195 -3.65 14.56 14.04
C GLY A 195 -4.06 13.11 13.70
N MET A 196 -5.09 12.87 12.87
CA MET A 196 -5.31 11.53 12.31
C MET A 196 -4.23 11.19 11.30
N VAL A 197 -3.70 9.96 11.40
CA VAL A 197 -2.78 9.37 10.41
C VAL A 197 -3.41 8.09 9.88
N ILE A 198 -3.46 7.95 8.56
CA ILE A 198 -4.10 6.83 7.88
C ILE A 198 -3.27 6.36 6.69
N ALA A 199 -3.31 5.07 6.39
CA ALA A 199 -2.90 4.48 5.12
C ALA A 199 -4.12 4.44 4.17
N ILE A 200 -3.92 4.86 2.93
CA ILE A 200 -4.95 4.85 1.88
C ILE A 200 -4.42 3.95 0.77
N GLU A 201 -5.07 2.83 0.52
CA GLU A 201 -4.54 1.73 -0.26
C GLU A 201 -5.53 1.27 -1.33
N PRO A 202 -5.69 1.99 -2.44
CA PRO A 202 -6.58 1.56 -3.51
C PRO A 202 -6.12 0.24 -4.11
N MET A 203 -6.97 -0.79 -4.02
CA MET A 203 -6.79 -2.11 -4.61
C MET A 203 -7.81 -2.27 -5.74
N ILE A 204 -7.34 -2.22 -6.98
CA ILE A 204 -8.15 -2.04 -8.18
C ILE A 204 -7.83 -3.14 -9.20
N THR A 205 -8.86 -3.70 -9.81
CA THR A 205 -8.79 -4.79 -10.79
C THR A 205 -9.33 -4.37 -12.15
N LEU A 206 -8.82 -4.98 -13.22
CA LEU A 206 -9.30 -4.71 -14.60
C LEU A 206 -10.74 -5.18 -14.85
N GLY A 207 -11.22 -6.15 -14.10
CA GLY A 207 -12.52 -6.77 -14.31
C GLY A 207 -13.46 -6.59 -13.12
N ASN A 208 -13.97 -7.71 -12.65
CA ASN A 208 -14.77 -7.73 -11.44
C ASN A 208 -13.91 -7.45 -10.20
N ARG A 209 -14.55 -7.16 -9.08
CA ARG A 209 -13.92 -6.82 -7.80
C ARG A 209 -13.56 -8.01 -6.92
N GLU A 210 -13.91 -9.22 -7.36
CA GLU A 210 -13.81 -10.42 -6.54
C GLU A 210 -12.35 -10.86 -6.42
N VAL A 211 -11.97 -11.27 -5.24
CA VAL A 211 -10.65 -11.82 -4.92
C VAL A 211 -10.77 -13.21 -4.32
N VAL A 212 -9.75 -14.00 -4.49
CA VAL A 212 -9.63 -15.34 -3.89
C VAL A 212 -8.46 -15.29 -2.91
N PHE A 213 -8.66 -15.87 -1.73
CA PHE A 213 -7.59 -16.05 -0.75
C PHE A 213 -6.95 -17.41 -1.02
N GLU A 214 -5.66 -17.41 -1.30
CA GLU A 214 -4.89 -18.62 -1.51
C GLU A 214 -4.48 -19.26 -0.16
N SER A 215 -4.04 -20.51 -0.19
CA SER A 215 -3.72 -21.26 1.04
C SER A 215 -2.46 -20.79 1.76
N ASP A 216 -1.66 -19.98 1.12
CA ASP A 216 -0.41 -19.39 1.65
C ASP A 216 -0.60 -18.01 2.30
N GLY A 217 -1.80 -17.42 2.22
CA GLY A 217 -2.16 -16.20 2.94
C GLY A 217 -2.83 -15.12 2.11
#